data_52af3997a95505d3633dd2e5cc859b16
#
_entry.id   52af3997a95505d3633dd2e5cc859b16
#
_cell.length_a   1.000
_cell.length_b   1.000
_cell.length_c   1.000
_cell.angle_alpha   90.00
_cell.angle_beta   90.00
_cell.angle_gamma   90.00
#
_symmetry.space_group_name_H-M   'P 1'
#
loop_
_entity.id
_entity.type
_entity.pdbx_description
1 polymer ?
#
loop_
_entity_poly.entity_id
_entity_poly.type
_entity_poly.pdbx_seq_one_letter_code
_entity_poly.pdbx_strand_id
1 'polypeptide(L)'
;MEDRQLIDITLASEAHGAFVWGVLDRLLDEPRLSFRSITASGFGGMEAAVLAYGLALGGRRGAKTALTNFWRRVSHASMSVAAIANPLKSILEQSIDIAELHKNSCQLKLNILASNASTDTVTIFSGDQLSIDAILAGATVPFLFPAVEINGDTYWGEGDFSALPPMQPIEAGHWLIVSGKPSGCMTPCAAYRPAANAVNPASVLFDSHHRTSAALFTKPWTDWGELTDMRDRGRQRAEDWLLADHSTSSESSVVDSKNRYV
;
A
#
# COMPACT_ATOMS: atom_id res chain seq x y z
N MET A 1 -22.88 -18.27 -4.67
CA MET A 1 -21.91 -17.15 -4.74
C MET A 1 -21.22 -17.18 -3.39
N GLU A 2 -19.97 -17.61 -3.34
CA GLU A 2 -19.20 -17.51 -2.10
C GLU A 2 -19.10 -16.04 -1.70
N ASP A 3 -19.42 -15.76 -0.45
CA ASP A 3 -19.40 -14.43 0.12
C ASP A 3 -17.93 -13.96 0.16
N ARG A 4 -17.56 -13.02 -0.71
CA ARG A 4 -16.19 -12.51 -0.78
C ARG A 4 -15.93 -11.61 0.43
N GLN A 5 -14.90 -11.93 1.15
CA GLN A 5 -14.41 -11.14 2.28
C GLN A 5 -13.80 -9.82 1.77
N LEU A 6 -14.40 -8.71 2.17
CA LEU A 6 -13.90 -7.38 1.84
C LEU A 6 -12.77 -7.00 2.79
N ILE A 7 -11.66 -6.52 2.24
CA ILE A 7 -10.54 -6.01 3.02
C ILE A 7 -10.24 -4.55 2.66
N ASP A 8 -9.83 -3.80 3.68
CA ASP A 8 -9.25 -2.49 3.54
C ASP A 8 -7.77 -2.55 3.87
N ILE A 9 -6.96 -1.91 3.05
CA ILE A 9 -5.51 -1.99 3.16
C ILE A 9 -4.94 -0.59 3.39
N THR A 10 -4.01 -0.50 4.34
CA THR A 10 -3.15 0.67 4.51
C THR A 10 -1.73 0.27 4.10
N LEU A 11 -1.18 0.99 3.14
CA LEU A 11 0.19 0.77 2.64
C LEU A 11 1.12 1.87 3.13
N ALA A 12 2.09 1.49 3.97
CA ALA A 12 3.13 2.34 4.50
C ALA A 12 4.47 1.91 3.91
N SER A 13 4.80 2.32 2.71
CA SER A 13 6.08 1.94 2.16
C SER A 13 6.92 3.15 1.80
N GLU A 14 8.07 3.22 2.43
CA GLU A 14 9.18 4.06 2.01
C GLU A 14 10.02 3.30 0.96
N ALA A 15 11.32 3.28 1.12
CA ALA A 15 12.26 2.66 0.19
C ALA A 15 12.15 1.11 0.04
N HIS A 16 11.31 0.44 0.82
CA HIS A 16 11.12 -1.03 0.79
C HIS A 16 9.82 -1.47 0.13
N GLY A 17 9.33 -0.72 -0.85
CA GLY A 17 8.07 -1.01 -1.53
C GLY A 17 7.95 -2.43 -2.11
N ALA A 18 9.03 -3.04 -2.57
CA ALA A 18 8.97 -4.39 -3.14
C ALA A 18 8.48 -5.47 -2.16
N PHE A 19 8.58 -5.26 -0.84
CA PHE A 19 7.91 -6.10 0.15
C PHE A 19 6.38 -5.97 0.05
N VAL A 20 5.88 -4.75 -0.09
CA VAL A 20 4.45 -4.47 -0.29
C VAL A 20 3.95 -5.12 -1.58
N TRP A 21 4.72 -5.02 -2.67
CA TRP A 21 4.42 -5.78 -3.90
C TRP A 21 4.20 -7.27 -3.62
N GLY A 22 5.08 -7.88 -2.83
CA GLY A 22 4.97 -9.29 -2.48
C GLY A 22 3.68 -9.63 -1.72
N VAL A 23 3.32 -8.80 -0.74
CA VAL A 23 2.07 -8.94 0.00
C VAL A 23 0.87 -8.83 -0.94
N LEU A 24 0.78 -7.77 -1.75
CA LEU A 24 -0.30 -7.56 -2.70
C LEU A 24 -0.40 -8.71 -3.73
N ASP A 25 0.75 -9.17 -4.24
CA ASP A 25 0.83 -10.27 -5.19
C ASP A 25 0.27 -11.58 -4.62
N ARG A 26 0.53 -11.89 -3.34
CA ARG A 26 -0.04 -13.08 -2.68
C ARG A 26 -1.54 -12.90 -2.37
N LEU A 27 -1.96 -11.72 -1.92
CA LEU A 27 -3.39 -11.45 -1.67
C LEU A 27 -4.22 -11.55 -2.96
N LEU A 28 -3.65 -11.20 -4.11
CA LEU A 28 -4.28 -11.38 -5.41
C LEU A 28 -4.46 -12.86 -5.80
N ASP A 29 -3.72 -13.79 -5.22
CA ASP A 29 -3.90 -15.23 -5.43
C ASP A 29 -5.06 -15.79 -4.58
N GLU A 30 -5.57 -15.05 -3.56
CA GLU A 30 -6.64 -15.51 -2.69
C GLU A 30 -8.02 -15.10 -3.24
N PRO A 31 -8.78 -16.01 -3.88
CA PRO A 31 -10.02 -15.67 -4.58
C PRO A 31 -11.14 -15.19 -3.65
N ARG A 32 -11.06 -15.56 -2.36
CA ARG A 32 -12.06 -15.19 -1.35
C ARG A 32 -11.94 -13.74 -0.90
N LEU A 33 -10.77 -13.10 -1.07
CA LEU A 33 -10.56 -11.71 -0.73
C LEU A 33 -11.00 -10.77 -1.85
N SER A 34 -11.54 -9.62 -1.49
CA SER A 34 -11.78 -8.49 -2.39
C SER A 34 -11.32 -7.20 -1.74
N PHE A 35 -10.59 -6.39 -2.47
CA PHE A 35 -10.12 -5.09 -2.00
C PHE A 35 -11.26 -4.07 -2.08
N ARG A 36 -11.62 -3.47 -0.95
CA ARG A 36 -12.63 -2.41 -0.86
C ARG A 36 -11.99 -1.04 -0.97
N SER A 37 -10.96 -0.80 -0.17
CA SER A 37 -10.21 0.45 -0.20
C SER A 37 -8.72 0.22 0.03
N ILE A 38 -7.89 1.11 -0.53
CA ILE A 38 -6.48 1.22 -0.23
C ILE A 38 -6.18 2.66 0.14
N THR A 39 -5.58 2.85 1.32
CA THR A 39 -5.02 4.13 1.74
C THR A 39 -3.51 3.99 1.79
N ALA A 40 -2.80 4.87 1.10
CA ALA A 40 -1.38 4.66 0.88
C ALA A 40 -0.57 5.95 0.93
N SER A 41 0.67 5.84 1.41
CA SER A 41 1.70 6.87 1.34
C SER A 41 3.03 6.28 0.87
N GLY A 42 3.97 7.12 0.52
CA GLY A 42 5.26 6.69 0.00
C GLY A 42 5.13 5.92 -1.31
N PHE A 43 6.02 4.99 -1.54
CA PHE A 43 5.96 4.07 -2.69
C PHE A 43 4.66 3.24 -2.72
N GLY A 44 4.05 3.00 -1.56
CA GLY A 44 2.77 2.32 -1.46
C GLY A 44 1.66 3.01 -2.25
N GLY A 45 1.72 4.35 -2.39
CA GLY A 45 0.79 5.12 -3.22
C GLY A 45 0.90 4.78 -4.70
N MET A 46 2.13 4.64 -5.22
CA MET A 46 2.36 4.23 -6.59
C MET A 46 1.92 2.78 -6.84
N GLU A 47 2.24 1.87 -5.91
CA GLU A 47 1.82 0.47 -6.00
C GLU A 47 0.31 0.31 -5.95
N ALA A 48 -0.37 1.07 -5.09
CA ALA A 48 -1.83 1.10 -5.00
C ALA A 48 -2.48 1.57 -6.31
N ALA A 49 -1.93 2.62 -6.93
CA ALA A 49 -2.41 3.12 -8.21
C ALA A 49 -2.19 2.09 -9.36
N VAL A 50 -1.01 1.47 -9.40
CA VAL A 50 -0.68 0.41 -10.38
C VAL A 50 -1.56 -0.82 -10.18
N LEU A 51 -1.80 -1.23 -8.94
CA LEU A 51 -2.73 -2.31 -8.61
C LEU A 51 -4.15 -2.00 -9.11
N ALA A 52 -4.67 -0.81 -8.77
CA ALA A 52 -6.02 -0.39 -9.16
C ALA A 52 -6.17 -0.35 -10.69
N TYR A 53 -5.18 0.20 -11.38
CA TYR A 53 -5.14 0.22 -12.84
C TYR A 53 -5.13 -1.20 -13.44
N GLY A 54 -4.28 -2.08 -12.93
CA GLY A 54 -4.23 -3.46 -13.39
C GLY A 54 -5.50 -4.25 -13.12
N LEU A 55 -6.17 -3.99 -11.97
CA LEU A 55 -7.49 -4.58 -11.65
C LEU A 55 -8.56 -4.10 -12.64
N ALA A 56 -8.56 -2.82 -13.01
CA ALA A 56 -9.50 -2.26 -13.97
C ALA A 56 -9.36 -2.88 -15.37
N LEU A 57 -8.12 -3.11 -15.83
CA LEU A 57 -7.85 -3.64 -17.18
C LEU A 57 -8.01 -5.16 -17.31
N GLY A 58 -7.63 -5.91 -16.29
CA GLY A 58 -7.54 -7.37 -16.41
C GLY A 58 -7.75 -8.13 -15.10
N GLY A 59 -8.44 -7.54 -14.15
CA GLY A 59 -8.71 -8.14 -12.86
C GLY A 59 -7.42 -8.51 -12.11
N ARG A 60 -7.46 -9.56 -11.33
CA ARG A 60 -6.31 -10.00 -10.50
C ARG A 60 -5.06 -10.30 -11.31
N ARG A 61 -5.21 -10.93 -12.47
CA ARG A 61 -4.08 -11.23 -13.37
C ARG A 61 -3.48 -9.95 -13.94
N GLY A 62 -4.33 -8.99 -14.34
CA GLY A 62 -3.90 -7.68 -14.81
C GLY A 62 -3.13 -6.93 -13.74
N ALA A 63 -3.60 -6.93 -12.49
CA ALA A 63 -2.93 -6.30 -11.37
C ALA A 63 -1.54 -6.91 -11.10
N LYS A 64 -1.41 -8.23 -11.09
CA LYS A 64 -0.10 -8.91 -10.93
C LYS A 64 0.88 -8.53 -12.04
N THR A 65 0.40 -8.50 -13.28
CA THR A 65 1.21 -8.11 -14.43
C THR A 65 1.63 -6.64 -14.34
N ALA A 66 0.73 -5.75 -13.99
CA ALA A 66 1.00 -4.32 -13.86
C ALA A 66 2.05 -4.05 -12.76
N LEU A 67 1.90 -4.65 -11.58
CA LEU A 67 2.87 -4.54 -10.48
C LEU A 67 4.26 -5.07 -10.88
N THR A 68 4.31 -6.23 -11.55
CA THR A 68 5.58 -6.79 -12.02
C THR A 68 6.28 -5.87 -13.03
N ASN A 69 5.51 -5.31 -13.98
CA ASN A 69 6.06 -4.40 -14.98
C ASN A 69 6.50 -3.07 -14.37
N PHE A 70 5.76 -2.55 -13.38
CA PHE A 70 6.15 -1.36 -12.62
C PHE A 70 7.52 -1.57 -11.94
N TRP A 71 7.69 -2.66 -11.19
CA TRP A 71 8.93 -2.93 -10.50
C TRP A 71 10.09 -3.22 -11.45
N ARG A 72 9.83 -3.80 -12.63
CA ARG A 72 10.85 -3.89 -13.69
C ARG A 72 11.29 -2.51 -14.19
N ARG A 73 10.36 -1.57 -14.39
CA ARG A 73 10.73 -0.19 -14.75
C ARG A 73 11.54 0.47 -13.65
N VAL A 74 11.16 0.30 -12.39
CA VAL A 74 11.94 0.79 -11.24
C VAL A 74 13.36 0.23 -11.25
N SER A 75 13.53 -1.09 -11.51
CA SER A 75 14.85 -1.73 -11.54
C SER A 75 15.74 -1.22 -12.67
N HIS A 76 15.17 -0.78 -13.78
CA HIS A 76 15.91 -0.22 -14.90
C HIS A 76 16.14 1.30 -14.82
N ALA A 77 15.49 1.97 -13.86
CA ALA A 77 15.62 3.40 -13.71
C ALA A 77 16.98 3.76 -13.09
N SER A 78 17.65 4.74 -13.70
CA SER A 78 18.83 5.35 -13.11
C SER A 78 18.39 6.31 -12.00
N MET A 79 18.41 5.86 -10.77
CA MET A 79 18.07 6.64 -9.58
C MET A 79 19.28 7.50 -9.15
N SER A 80 19.68 8.43 -10.00
CA SER A 80 20.73 9.37 -9.65
C SER A 80 20.16 10.50 -8.80
N VAL A 81 20.74 10.70 -7.63
CA VAL A 81 20.44 11.86 -6.75
C VAL A 81 20.71 13.21 -7.44
N ALA A 82 21.52 13.20 -8.51
CA ALA A 82 21.80 14.38 -9.33
C ALA A 82 20.74 14.63 -10.42
N ALA A 83 19.68 13.81 -10.51
CA ALA A 83 18.64 14.04 -11.51
C ALA A 83 17.84 15.31 -11.15
N ILE A 84 17.79 16.25 -12.11
CA ILE A 84 17.03 17.50 -11.99
C ILE A 84 15.51 17.23 -11.90
N ALA A 85 15.06 16.07 -12.39
CA ALA A 85 13.67 15.65 -12.38
C ALA A 85 13.50 14.34 -11.59
N ASN A 86 12.39 14.21 -10.89
CA ASN A 86 12.05 12.98 -10.18
C ASN A 86 11.77 11.85 -11.20
N PRO A 87 12.61 10.79 -11.27
CA PRO A 87 12.45 9.72 -12.23
C PRO A 87 11.17 8.91 -12.02
N LEU A 88 10.58 8.97 -10.82
CA LEU A 88 9.35 8.25 -10.48
C LEU A 88 8.15 8.75 -11.30
N LYS A 89 8.14 10.03 -11.72
CA LYS A 89 7.07 10.57 -12.56
C LYS A 89 6.96 9.82 -13.88
N SER A 90 8.08 9.69 -14.59
CA SER A 90 8.12 8.98 -15.87
C SER A 90 7.76 7.50 -15.74
N ILE A 91 8.21 6.85 -14.66
CA ILE A 91 7.87 5.45 -14.38
C ILE A 91 6.36 5.32 -14.16
N LEU A 92 5.76 6.22 -13.41
CA LEU A 92 4.33 6.20 -13.12
C LEU A 92 3.50 6.45 -14.38
N GLU A 93 3.84 7.48 -15.17
CA GLU A 93 3.19 7.80 -16.45
C GLU A 93 3.23 6.65 -17.47
N GLN A 94 4.30 5.84 -17.44
CA GLN A 94 4.42 4.64 -18.28
C GLN A 94 3.70 3.42 -17.70
N SER A 95 3.27 3.47 -16.44
CA SER A 95 2.71 2.32 -15.73
C SER A 95 1.19 2.38 -15.60
N ILE A 96 0.60 3.56 -15.61
CA ILE A 96 -0.85 3.75 -15.46
C ILE A 96 -1.39 4.80 -16.44
N ASP A 97 -2.67 4.64 -16.76
CA ASP A 97 -3.47 5.70 -17.35
C ASP A 97 -4.45 6.21 -16.28
N ILE A 98 -4.30 7.47 -15.88
CA ILE A 98 -5.12 8.08 -14.83
C ILE A 98 -6.61 8.12 -15.20
N ALA A 99 -6.95 8.21 -16.48
CA ALA A 99 -8.33 8.21 -16.96
C ALA A 99 -9.02 6.87 -16.66
N GLU A 100 -8.30 5.76 -16.66
CA GLU A 100 -8.85 4.45 -16.28
C GLU A 100 -9.13 4.37 -14.77
N LEU A 101 -8.31 5.01 -13.93
CA LEU A 101 -8.56 5.07 -12.50
C LEU A 101 -9.83 5.88 -12.18
N HIS A 102 -10.07 6.97 -12.90
CA HIS A 102 -11.27 7.79 -12.73
C HIS A 102 -12.56 7.08 -13.16
N LYS A 103 -12.51 6.14 -14.10
CA LYS A 103 -13.69 5.34 -14.48
C LYS A 103 -14.19 4.43 -13.36
N ASN A 104 -13.38 4.25 -12.30
CA ASN A 104 -13.70 3.41 -11.12
C ASN A 104 -14.29 2.03 -11.47
N SER A 105 -13.80 1.44 -12.55
CA SER A 105 -14.29 0.18 -13.09
C SER A 105 -14.05 -1.01 -12.15
N CYS A 106 -13.09 -0.89 -11.23
CA CYS A 106 -12.78 -1.94 -10.25
C CYS A 106 -13.46 -1.74 -8.88
N GLN A 107 -14.24 -0.68 -8.68
CA GLN A 107 -14.89 -0.31 -7.41
C GLN A 107 -13.93 -0.19 -6.21
N LEU A 108 -12.63 -0.15 -6.44
CA LEU A 108 -11.61 0.02 -5.41
C LEU A 108 -11.49 1.52 -5.07
N LYS A 109 -11.70 1.86 -3.79
CA LYS A 109 -11.45 3.23 -3.30
C LYS A 109 -9.96 3.41 -3.09
N LEU A 110 -9.36 4.37 -3.78
CA LEU A 110 -7.95 4.71 -3.64
C LEU A 110 -7.81 6.07 -2.95
N ASN A 111 -7.04 6.10 -1.85
CA ASN A 111 -6.72 7.30 -1.09
C ASN A 111 -5.20 7.44 -1.02
N ILE A 112 -4.67 8.53 -1.56
CA ILE A 112 -3.23 8.85 -1.54
C ILE A 112 -3.01 9.97 -0.53
N LEU A 113 -2.05 9.77 0.36
CA LEU A 113 -1.69 10.71 1.42
C LEU A 113 -0.42 11.47 1.03
N ALA A 114 -0.47 12.77 1.20
CA ALA A 114 0.70 13.63 1.09
C ALA A 114 0.61 14.78 2.11
N SER A 115 1.75 15.24 2.60
CA SER A 115 1.84 16.41 3.48
C SER A 115 1.96 17.68 2.68
N ASN A 116 1.16 18.69 3.01
CA ASN A 116 1.33 20.03 2.51
C ASN A 116 2.59 20.64 3.14
N ALA A 117 3.55 21.04 2.29
CA ALA A 117 4.86 21.50 2.72
C ALA A 117 4.83 22.81 3.50
N SER A 118 3.77 23.62 3.35
CA SER A 118 3.63 24.93 3.99
C SER A 118 2.91 24.85 5.34
N THR A 119 1.94 23.95 5.47
CA THR A 119 1.06 23.85 6.64
C THR A 119 1.36 22.64 7.51
N ASP A 120 2.19 21.71 7.04
CA ASP A 120 2.49 20.42 7.67
C ASP A 120 1.22 19.60 7.98
N THR A 121 0.19 19.79 7.16
CA THR A 121 -1.07 19.05 7.28
C THR A 121 -1.18 17.96 6.24
N VAL A 122 -1.72 16.80 6.63
CA VAL A 122 -1.96 15.70 5.70
C VAL A 122 -3.17 15.97 4.83
N THR A 123 -2.97 15.86 3.53
CA THR A 123 -4.03 15.92 2.51
C THR A 123 -4.27 14.52 1.94
N ILE A 124 -5.55 14.18 1.75
CA ILE A 124 -5.96 12.91 1.13
C ILE A 124 -6.48 13.21 -0.26
N PHE A 125 -5.78 12.72 -1.27
CA PHE A 125 -6.21 12.76 -2.67
C PHE A 125 -6.99 11.49 -3.01
N SER A 126 -8.24 11.64 -3.45
CA SER A 126 -9.13 10.51 -3.79
C SER A 126 -10.12 10.89 -4.90
N GLY A 127 -10.72 9.91 -5.56
CA GLY A 127 -11.70 10.14 -6.62
C GLY A 127 -11.14 11.04 -7.73
N ASP A 128 -11.86 12.12 -8.05
CA ASP A 128 -11.47 13.07 -9.11
C ASP A 128 -10.21 13.89 -8.79
N GLN A 129 -9.76 13.89 -7.54
CA GLN A 129 -8.52 14.55 -7.13
C GLN A 129 -7.27 13.71 -7.43
N LEU A 130 -7.44 12.42 -7.75
CA LEU A 130 -6.32 11.58 -8.14
C LEU A 130 -5.73 12.07 -9.46
N SER A 131 -4.42 12.27 -9.46
CA SER A 131 -3.63 12.64 -10.63
C SER A 131 -2.25 12.00 -10.54
N ILE A 132 -1.50 12.01 -11.62
CA ILE A 132 -0.10 11.58 -11.60
C ILE A 132 0.68 12.39 -10.55
N ASP A 133 0.44 13.70 -10.49
CA ASP A 133 1.13 14.57 -9.54
C ASP A 133 0.69 14.31 -8.08
N ALA A 134 -0.58 13.97 -7.82
CA ALA A 134 -1.05 13.59 -6.49
C ALA A 134 -0.40 12.28 -5.99
N ILE A 135 -0.30 11.27 -6.87
CA ILE A 135 0.34 10.00 -6.54
C ILE A 135 1.85 10.21 -6.34
N LEU A 136 2.47 11.01 -7.21
CA LEU A 136 3.88 11.36 -7.11
C LEU A 136 4.18 12.15 -5.83
N ALA A 137 3.31 13.08 -5.44
CA ALA A 137 3.43 13.85 -4.21
C ALA A 137 3.53 12.91 -3.00
N GLY A 138 2.60 11.94 -2.90
CA GLY A 138 2.62 10.92 -1.85
C GLY A 138 3.91 10.09 -1.80
N ALA A 139 4.57 9.89 -2.95
CA ALA A 139 5.80 9.11 -3.07
C ALA A 139 7.09 9.93 -2.99
N THR A 140 7.00 11.27 -3.00
CA THR A 140 8.17 12.16 -3.01
C THR A 140 8.79 12.24 -1.63
N VAL A 141 10.05 11.79 -1.51
CA VAL A 141 10.81 11.87 -0.26
C VAL A 141 11.37 13.27 -0.07
N PRO A 142 11.07 13.95 1.08
CA PRO A 142 11.63 15.25 1.38
C PRO A 142 13.17 15.27 1.28
N PHE A 143 13.73 16.36 0.80
CA PHE A 143 15.17 16.59 0.61
C PHE A 143 15.84 15.73 -0.47
N LEU A 144 15.20 14.66 -0.95
CA LEU A 144 15.73 13.83 -2.03
C LEU A 144 15.23 14.31 -3.40
N PHE A 145 13.96 14.71 -3.46
CA PHE A 145 13.33 15.24 -4.67
C PHE A 145 12.63 16.56 -4.37
N PRO A 146 12.45 17.43 -5.37
CA PRO A 146 11.63 18.64 -5.22
C PRO A 146 10.19 18.27 -4.81
N ALA A 147 9.57 19.10 -3.96
CA ALA A 147 8.14 18.97 -3.66
C ALA A 147 7.30 19.10 -4.94
N VAL A 148 6.17 18.42 -4.96
CA VAL A 148 5.25 18.45 -6.10
C VAL A 148 4.24 19.56 -5.92
N GLU A 149 4.10 20.42 -6.92
CA GLU A 149 3.10 21.48 -6.92
C GLU A 149 1.76 20.98 -7.46
N ILE A 150 0.68 21.21 -6.69
CA ILE A 150 -0.70 20.87 -7.06
C ILE A 150 -1.58 22.05 -6.68
N ASN A 151 -2.19 22.70 -7.68
CA ASN A 151 -3.11 23.83 -7.50
C ASN A 151 -2.52 25.02 -6.70
N GLY A 152 -1.22 25.27 -6.80
CA GLY A 152 -0.51 26.36 -6.11
C GLY A 152 0.02 26.01 -4.73
N ASP A 153 -0.29 24.84 -4.20
CA ASP A 153 0.29 24.27 -2.98
C ASP A 153 1.38 23.26 -3.32
N THR A 154 2.35 23.12 -2.43
CA THR A 154 3.45 22.14 -2.57
C THR A 154 3.28 20.98 -1.60
N TYR A 155 3.56 19.77 -2.09
CA TYR A 155 3.36 18.53 -1.35
C TYR A 155 4.57 17.61 -1.45
N TRP A 156 4.78 16.82 -0.41
CA TRP A 156 5.69 15.68 -0.39
C TRP A 156 5.09 14.49 0.38
N GLY A 157 5.77 13.36 0.29
CA GLY A 157 5.28 12.13 0.90
C GLY A 157 5.27 12.21 2.42
N GLU A 158 4.20 11.71 3.00
CA GLU A 158 4.09 11.52 4.44
C GLU A 158 4.92 10.30 4.86
N GLY A 159 5.97 10.55 5.63
CA GLY A 159 6.84 9.48 6.15
C GLY A 159 6.32 8.83 7.44
N ASP A 160 5.35 9.44 8.10
CA ASP A 160 4.83 8.97 9.39
C ASP A 160 3.30 8.85 9.38
N PHE A 161 2.81 7.63 9.58
CA PHE A 161 1.38 7.37 9.73
C PHE A 161 0.79 7.87 11.05
N SER A 162 1.59 8.43 11.96
CA SER A 162 1.09 9.01 13.21
C SER A 162 0.15 10.19 12.97
N ALA A 163 0.29 10.86 11.82
CA ALA A 163 -0.54 11.98 11.40
C ALA A 163 -1.79 11.60 10.59
N LEU A 164 -2.05 10.29 10.38
CA LEU A 164 -3.26 9.86 9.69
C LEU A 164 -4.51 10.41 10.40
N PRO A 165 -5.39 11.10 9.67
CA PRO A 165 -6.69 11.46 10.24
C PRO A 165 -7.42 10.17 10.67
N PRO A 166 -8.24 10.19 11.72
CA PRO A 166 -8.98 9.04 12.17
C PRO A 166 -9.82 8.53 11.01
N MET A 167 -9.39 7.41 10.43
CA MET A 167 -10.14 6.77 9.36
C MET A 167 -11.42 6.24 9.97
N GLN A 168 -12.55 6.50 9.31
CA GLN A 168 -13.87 6.06 9.75
C GLN A 168 -13.83 4.55 10.05
N PRO A 169 -14.46 4.10 11.13
CA PRO A 169 -14.54 2.67 11.42
C PRO A 169 -15.19 1.98 10.23
N ILE A 170 -14.45 1.02 9.69
CA ILE A 170 -14.88 0.25 8.54
C ILE A 170 -15.97 -0.68 9.01
N GLU A 171 -17.15 -0.56 8.41
CA GLU A 171 -18.24 -1.50 8.64
C GLU A 171 -17.74 -2.91 8.30
N ALA A 172 -17.84 -3.83 9.26
CA ALA A 172 -17.57 -5.26 9.13
C ALA A 172 -16.63 -5.66 7.99
N GLY A 173 -15.33 -5.68 8.24
CA GLY A 173 -14.30 -6.11 7.27
C GLY A 173 -12.95 -6.28 7.95
N HIS A 174 -12.04 -6.97 7.27
CA HIS A 174 -10.67 -7.09 7.75
C HIS A 174 -9.87 -5.86 7.31
N TRP A 175 -9.11 -5.33 8.25
CA TRP A 175 -8.20 -4.25 7.97
C TRP A 175 -6.76 -4.72 8.10
N LEU A 176 -6.00 -4.51 7.04
CA LEU A 176 -4.61 -4.93 6.92
C LEU A 176 -3.70 -3.72 6.76
N ILE A 177 -2.73 -3.58 7.64
CA ILE A 177 -1.66 -2.59 7.52
C ILE A 177 -0.42 -3.32 6.99
N VAL A 178 0.12 -2.86 5.88
CA VAL A 178 1.36 -3.36 5.29
C VAL A 178 2.42 -2.29 5.37
N SER A 179 3.53 -2.59 6.04
CA SER A 179 4.63 -1.65 6.23
C SER A 179 5.97 -2.26 5.80
N GLY A 180 6.78 -1.49 5.11
CA GLY A 180 8.18 -1.85 4.86
C GLY A 180 9.09 -1.67 6.07
N LYS A 181 8.59 -1.15 7.22
CA LYS A 181 9.36 -0.94 8.45
C LYS A 181 9.02 -2.00 9.50
N PRO A 182 9.98 -2.40 10.35
CA PRO A 182 9.70 -3.25 11.50
C PRO A 182 8.75 -2.56 12.50
N SER A 183 7.93 -3.34 13.18
CA SER A 183 6.89 -2.87 14.11
C SER A 183 7.39 -1.98 15.27
N GLY A 184 8.67 -1.97 15.56
CA GLY A 184 9.27 -1.08 16.58
C GLY A 184 9.43 0.39 16.14
N CYS A 185 9.35 0.66 14.83
CA CYS A 185 9.34 2.02 14.27
C CYS A 185 7.91 2.55 14.02
N MET A 186 6.93 1.67 14.11
CA MET A 186 5.54 2.06 14.10
C MET A 186 5.10 2.16 15.56
N THR A 187 5.24 3.34 16.14
CA THR A 187 4.36 3.68 17.26
C THR A 187 2.96 3.40 16.73
N PRO A 188 2.17 2.47 17.32
CA PRO A 188 0.79 2.31 16.90
C PRO A 188 0.23 3.70 16.89
N CYS A 189 -0.16 4.18 15.74
CA CYS A 189 -0.60 5.54 15.56
C CYS A 189 -1.60 5.84 16.69
N ALA A 190 -1.28 6.75 17.61
CA ALA A 190 -2.16 7.09 18.71
C ALA A 190 -3.49 7.66 18.18
N ALA A 191 -3.48 8.17 16.94
CA ALA A 191 -4.66 8.52 16.15
C ALA A 191 -5.40 7.29 15.63
N TYR A 192 -4.74 6.13 15.57
CA TYR A 192 -5.33 4.86 15.19
C TYR A 192 -5.76 4.07 16.45
N ARG A 193 -6.54 4.71 17.30
CA ARG A 193 -7.38 3.96 18.24
C ARG A 193 -8.51 3.41 17.39
N PRO A 194 -8.61 2.06 17.23
CA PRO A 194 -9.86 1.48 16.79
C PRO A 194 -10.93 2.11 17.69
N ALA A 195 -12.02 2.61 17.10
CA ALA A 195 -13.17 3.04 17.91
C ALA A 195 -13.40 1.93 18.95
N ALA A 196 -13.71 2.30 20.20
CA ALA A 196 -13.80 1.37 21.31
C ALA A 196 -14.69 0.12 21.05
N ASN A 197 -15.39 0.12 19.92
CA ASN A 197 -16.29 -0.93 19.41
C ASN A 197 -15.82 -1.55 18.08
N ALA A 198 -14.56 -1.34 17.64
CA ALA A 198 -14.06 -1.99 16.42
C ALA A 198 -13.96 -3.51 16.65
N VAL A 199 -14.79 -4.24 15.93
CA VAL A 199 -14.98 -5.69 16.09
C VAL A 199 -13.74 -6.51 15.69
N ASN A 200 -12.81 -5.92 14.89
CA ASN A 200 -11.57 -6.57 14.47
C ASN A 200 -10.37 -5.64 14.58
N PRO A 201 -9.33 -6.00 15.36
CA PRO A 201 -8.06 -5.28 15.36
C PRO A 201 -7.39 -5.39 13.97
N ALA A 202 -6.72 -4.33 13.56
CA ALA A 202 -5.92 -4.36 12.33
C ALA A 202 -4.82 -5.41 12.43
N SER A 203 -4.67 -6.22 11.39
CA SER A 203 -3.49 -7.06 11.22
C SER A 203 -2.34 -6.22 10.64
N VAL A 204 -1.12 -6.39 11.17
CA VAL A 204 0.06 -5.67 10.70
C VAL A 204 1.05 -6.64 10.08
N LEU A 205 1.35 -6.44 8.80
CA LEU A 205 2.42 -7.15 8.10
C LEU A 205 3.60 -6.20 7.88
N PHE A 206 4.80 -6.61 8.27
CA PHE A 206 6.02 -5.84 8.11
C PHE A 206 7.21 -6.70 7.68
N ASP A 207 8.19 -6.07 7.02
CA ASP A 207 9.44 -6.73 6.67
C ASP A 207 10.36 -6.79 7.93
N SER A 208 10.60 -8.01 8.42
CA SER A 208 11.48 -8.26 9.57
C SER A 208 12.97 -8.12 9.24
N HIS A 209 13.33 -8.06 7.95
CA HIS A 209 14.71 -7.98 7.47
C HIS A 209 15.11 -6.53 7.12
N HIS A 210 14.56 -5.57 7.82
CA HIS A 210 14.81 -4.16 7.59
C HIS A 210 16.31 -3.84 7.59
N ARG A 211 16.81 -3.33 6.47
CA ARG A 211 18.15 -2.74 6.37
C ARG A 211 18.06 -1.28 6.82
N THR A 212 18.99 -0.85 7.65
CA THR A 212 19.06 0.54 8.10
C THR A 212 19.15 1.51 6.92
N SER A 213 18.62 2.72 7.08
CA SER A 213 18.63 3.78 6.07
C SER A 213 19.99 4.01 5.40
N ALA A 214 21.09 3.80 6.15
CA ALA A 214 22.45 3.92 5.61
C ALA A 214 22.73 2.90 4.48
N ALA A 215 22.12 1.73 4.50
CA ALA A 215 22.30 0.72 3.44
C ALA A 215 21.57 1.08 2.14
N LEU A 216 20.57 1.96 2.19
CA LEU A 216 19.83 2.45 1.03
C LEU A 216 20.69 3.32 0.11
N PHE A 217 21.69 4.00 0.68
CA PHE A 217 22.59 4.89 -0.10
C PHE A 217 23.83 4.14 -0.63
N THR A 218 24.08 2.92 -0.19
CA THR A 218 25.29 2.16 -0.56
C THR A 218 25.06 1.11 -1.64
N LYS A 219 23.81 0.68 -1.87
CA LYS A 219 23.43 -0.21 -2.97
C LYS A 219 22.27 0.38 -3.74
N PRO A 220 22.27 0.29 -5.07
CA PRO A 220 21.13 0.70 -5.86
C PRO A 220 19.92 -0.17 -5.46
N TRP A 221 18.90 0.48 -4.88
CA TRP A 221 17.60 -0.14 -4.56
C TRP A 221 16.79 -0.52 -5.80
N THR A 222 17.48 -0.58 -6.92
CA THR A 222 17.00 -1.00 -8.23
C THR A 222 17.53 -2.36 -8.64
N ASP A 223 18.33 -3.04 -7.81
CA ASP A 223 18.78 -4.39 -8.12
C ASP A 223 17.61 -5.36 -8.16
N TRP A 224 17.40 -5.99 -9.31
CA TRP A 224 16.27 -6.87 -9.53
C TRP A 224 16.26 -8.09 -8.60
N GLY A 225 17.41 -8.63 -8.27
CA GLY A 225 17.53 -9.74 -7.32
C GLY A 225 17.04 -9.31 -5.93
N GLU A 226 17.52 -8.18 -5.42
CA GLU A 226 17.07 -7.67 -4.11
C GLU A 226 15.57 -7.35 -4.09
N LEU A 227 15.02 -6.78 -5.18
CA LEU A 227 13.59 -6.49 -5.30
C LEU A 227 12.76 -7.77 -5.28
N THR A 228 13.21 -8.82 -5.99
CA THR A 228 12.50 -10.10 -5.98
C THR A 228 12.61 -10.82 -4.64
N ASP A 229 13.74 -10.73 -3.95
CA ASP A 229 13.90 -11.28 -2.59
C ASP A 229 12.97 -10.58 -1.59
N MET A 230 12.84 -9.25 -1.68
CA MET A 230 11.87 -8.51 -0.86
C MET A 230 10.42 -8.91 -1.19
N ARG A 231 10.09 -9.05 -2.47
CA ARG A 231 8.78 -9.54 -2.90
C ARG A 231 8.49 -10.91 -2.30
N ASP A 232 9.43 -11.84 -2.38
CA ASP A 232 9.23 -13.21 -1.92
C ASP A 232 9.03 -13.27 -0.39
N ARG A 233 9.72 -12.41 0.38
CA ARG A 233 9.44 -12.23 1.81
C ARG A 233 8.04 -11.68 2.05
N GLY A 234 7.60 -10.69 1.26
CA GLY A 234 6.25 -10.14 1.34
C GLY A 234 5.18 -11.21 1.07
N ARG A 235 5.39 -12.03 0.03
CA ARG A 235 4.52 -13.17 -0.28
C ARG A 235 4.43 -14.15 0.88
N GLN A 236 5.57 -14.53 1.45
CA GLN A 236 5.60 -15.46 2.59
C GLN A 236 4.86 -14.87 3.80
N ARG A 237 5.06 -13.59 4.08
CA ARG A 237 4.40 -12.94 5.21
C ARG A 237 2.88 -12.87 5.05
N ALA A 238 2.39 -12.63 3.83
CA ALA A 238 0.97 -12.67 3.53
C ALA A 238 0.40 -14.10 3.61
N GLU A 239 1.16 -15.11 3.19
CA GLU A 239 0.78 -16.52 3.34
C GLU A 239 0.59 -16.91 4.80
N ASP A 240 1.56 -16.56 5.66
CA ASP A 240 1.51 -16.83 7.09
C ASP A 240 0.27 -16.18 7.74
N TRP A 241 -0.07 -14.96 7.33
CA TRP A 241 -1.27 -14.27 7.80
C TRP A 241 -2.55 -14.97 7.36
N LEU A 242 -2.66 -15.37 6.10
CA LEU A 242 -3.82 -16.08 5.57
C LEU A 242 -4.04 -17.41 6.28
N LEU A 243 -2.98 -18.15 6.59
CA LEU A 243 -3.07 -19.41 7.32
C LEU A 243 -3.53 -19.21 8.78
N ALA A 244 -3.07 -18.15 9.45
CA ALA A 244 -3.47 -17.81 10.80
C ALA A 244 -4.96 -17.40 10.88
N ASP A 245 -5.44 -16.61 9.89
CA ASP A 245 -6.84 -16.17 9.82
C ASP A 245 -7.79 -17.36 9.63
N HIS A 246 -7.38 -18.36 8.85
CA HIS A 246 -8.15 -19.60 8.68
C HIS A 246 -8.26 -20.45 9.93
N SER A 247 -7.22 -20.49 10.76
CA SER A 247 -7.23 -21.26 11.99
C SER A 247 -8.22 -20.68 13.02
N THR A 248 -8.27 -19.35 13.13
CA THR A 248 -9.21 -18.67 14.02
C THR A 248 -10.66 -18.76 13.57
N SER A 249 -10.93 -18.73 12.27
CA SER A 249 -12.28 -18.89 11.70
C SER A 249 -12.82 -20.31 11.89
N SER A 250 -11.97 -21.34 11.83
CA SER A 250 -12.36 -22.73 12.03
C SER A 250 -12.68 -23.05 13.49
N GLU A 251 -11.98 -22.45 14.45
CA GLU A 251 -12.27 -22.62 15.89
C GLU A 251 -13.58 -21.94 16.29
N SER A 252 -13.90 -20.76 15.73
CA SER A 252 -15.18 -20.08 15.97
C SER A 252 -16.38 -20.90 15.49
N SER A 253 -16.27 -21.60 14.37
CA SER A 253 -17.35 -22.43 13.83
C SER A 253 -17.61 -23.72 14.63
N VAL A 254 -16.58 -24.24 15.30
CA VAL A 254 -16.69 -25.45 16.16
C VAL A 254 -17.34 -25.12 17.50
N VAL A 255 -17.18 -23.93 18.03
CA VAL A 255 -17.81 -23.49 19.29
C VAL A 255 -19.30 -23.26 19.09
N ASP A 256 -19.73 -22.71 17.94
CA ASP A 256 -21.15 -22.44 17.67
C ASP A 256 -21.98 -23.73 17.39
N SER A 257 -21.33 -24.77 16.90
CA SER A 257 -21.99 -26.07 16.68
C SER A 257 -22.25 -26.86 17.96
N LYS A 258 -21.53 -26.60 19.07
CA LYS A 258 -21.72 -27.27 20.36
C LYS A 258 -22.82 -26.65 21.24
N ASN A 259 -23.27 -25.44 20.94
CA ASN A 259 -24.30 -24.73 21.71
C ASN A 259 -25.73 -24.90 21.16
N ARG A 260 -25.95 -25.76 20.14
CA ARG A 260 -27.28 -26.03 19.57
C ARG A 260 -27.97 -27.29 20.09
N TYR A 261 -27.40 -27.97 21.09
CA TYR A 261 -28.03 -29.10 21.75
C TYR A 261 -27.96 -28.92 23.28
N VAL A 262 -28.77 -28.01 23.80
CA VAL A 262 -29.29 -28.08 25.19
C VAL A 262 -30.71 -27.52 25.19
#